data_e8f481b9ace87ad274cc952f4de1aa65
#
_entry.id   e8f481b9ace87ad274cc952f4de1aa65
#
_cell.length_a   1.000
_cell.length_b   1.000
_cell.length_c   1.000
_cell.angle_alpha   90.00
_cell.angle_beta   90.00
_cell.angle_gamma   90.00
#
_symmetry.space_group_name_H-M   'P 1'
#
loop_
_entity.id
_entity.type
_entity.pdbx_description
1 polymer ?
#
loop_
_entity_poly.entity_id
_entity_poly.type
_entity_poly.pdbx_seq_one_letter_code
_entity_poly.pdbx_strand_id
1 'polypeptide(L)'
;MPHPSKQKGNRYERELVNQALASGIPAKRAPGSNGEAIGEHAEVDLVVGGFRGQAKIRKSIADYITPSENVDFQVIRENGGISYVVIEWFEFLDLIKTDGIKPDGTHNGKVD
;
A
#
# COMPACT_ATOMS: atom_id res chain seq x y z
N MET A 1 -12.15 23.97 -10.12
CA MET A 1 -10.73 23.57 -10.28
C MET A 1 -10.33 22.61 -9.18
N PRO A 2 -9.74 21.45 -9.51
CA PRO A 2 -9.23 20.57 -8.47
C PRO A 2 -8.11 21.25 -7.67
N HIS A 3 -8.10 21.01 -6.40
CA HIS A 3 -7.04 21.53 -5.54
C HIS A 3 -5.69 20.82 -5.88
N PRO A 4 -4.56 21.54 -5.92
CA PRO A 4 -3.27 20.93 -6.25
C PRO A 4 -2.89 19.71 -5.39
N SER A 5 -3.23 19.73 -4.11
CA SER A 5 -2.98 18.61 -3.20
C SER A 5 -3.79 17.38 -3.60
N LYS A 6 -5.04 17.57 -4.04
CA LYS A 6 -5.89 16.48 -4.51
C LYS A 6 -5.35 15.88 -5.80
N GLN A 7 -4.91 16.72 -6.74
CA GLN A 7 -4.29 16.26 -7.98
C GLN A 7 -3.02 15.44 -7.70
N LYS A 8 -2.20 15.89 -6.76
CA LYS A 8 -0.98 15.20 -6.37
C LYS A 8 -1.29 13.82 -5.77
N GLY A 9 -2.29 13.73 -4.89
CA GLY A 9 -2.73 12.47 -4.31
C GLY A 9 -3.26 11.52 -5.36
N ASN A 10 -4.11 12.00 -6.28
CA ASN A 10 -4.66 11.18 -7.37
C ASN A 10 -3.58 10.66 -8.29
N ARG A 11 -2.57 11.48 -8.57
CA ARG A 11 -1.43 11.09 -9.41
C ARG A 11 -0.62 9.99 -8.74
N TYR A 12 -0.40 10.12 -7.44
CA TYR A 12 0.32 9.12 -6.66
C TYR A 12 -0.41 7.78 -6.63
N GLU A 13 -1.73 7.80 -6.41
CA GLU A 13 -2.55 6.58 -6.43
C GLU A 13 -2.44 5.87 -7.78
N ARG A 14 -2.53 6.61 -8.88
CA ARG A 14 -2.39 6.04 -10.22
C ARG A 14 -1.01 5.44 -10.46
N GLU A 15 0.04 6.12 -9.97
CA GLU A 15 1.40 5.62 -10.05
C GLU A 15 1.53 4.25 -9.36
N LEU A 16 1.00 4.15 -8.13
CA LEU A 16 1.06 2.91 -7.35
C LEU A 16 0.31 1.78 -8.05
N VAL A 17 -0.90 2.05 -8.55
CA VAL A 17 -1.68 1.06 -9.27
C VAL A 17 -0.96 0.61 -10.54
N ASN A 18 -0.40 1.55 -11.30
CA ASN A 18 0.32 1.21 -12.52
C ASN A 18 1.57 0.38 -12.24
N GLN A 19 2.27 0.67 -11.15
CA GLN A 19 3.44 -0.12 -10.75
C GLN A 19 3.04 -1.55 -10.37
N ALA A 20 1.93 -1.70 -9.64
CA ALA A 20 1.43 -3.03 -9.28
C ALA A 20 1.03 -3.82 -10.54
N LEU A 21 0.29 -3.20 -11.45
CA LEU A 21 -0.11 -3.84 -12.71
C LEU A 21 1.11 -4.23 -13.55
N ALA A 22 2.10 -3.36 -13.62
CA ALA A 22 3.34 -3.65 -14.34
C ALA A 22 4.11 -4.83 -13.72
N SER A 23 3.92 -5.05 -12.42
CA SER A 23 4.51 -6.21 -11.72
C SER A 23 3.68 -7.49 -11.88
N GLY A 24 2.54 -7.41 -12.57
CA GLY A 24 1.66 -8.56 -12.77
C GLY A 24 0.66 -8.78 -11.62
N ILE A 25 0.45 -7.77 -10.79
CA ILE A 25 -0.46 -7.86 -9.64
C ILE A 25 -1.75 -7.12 -9.97
N PRO A 26 -2.93 -7.77 -9.79
CA PRO A 26 -4.20 -7.07 -9.99
C PRO A 26 -4.32 -5.87 -9.07
N ALA A 27 -4.70 -4.73 -9.64
CA ALA A 27 -4.80 -3.51 -8.86
C ALA A 27 -5.82 -2.56 -9.48
N LYS A 28 -6.47 -1.76 -8.66
CA LYS A 28 -7.41 -0.75 -9.12
C LYS A 28 -7.46 0.41 -8.13
N ARG A 29 -7.76 1.59 -8.64
CA ARG A 29 -7.92 2.81 -7.86
C ARG A 29 -9.41 3.09 -7.64
N ALA A 30 -9.75 3.58 -6.44
CA ALA A 30 -11.09 4.04 -6.16
C ALA A 30 -11.29 5.43 -6.78
N PRO A 31 -12.30 5.63 -7.66
CA PRO A 31 -12.56 6.95 -8.21
C PRO A 31 -12.79 7.99 -7.12
N GLY A 32 -12.12 9.14 -7.23
CA GLY A 32 -12.22 10.21 -6.25
C GLY A 32 -11.69 9.83 -4.86
N SER A 33 -10.85 8.80 -4.79
CA SER A 33 -10.32 8.26 -3.53
C SER A 33 -11.42 7.80 -2.59
N ASN A 34 -12.54 7.34 -3.15
CA ASN A 34 -13.70 6.86 -2.39
C ASN A 34 -13.97 5.40 -2.74
N GLY A 35 -13.60 4.51 -1.84
CA GLY A 35 -13.75 3.07 -2.02
C GLY A 35 -15.17 2.59 -2.26
N GLU A 36 -16.20 3.36 -1.87
CA GLU A 36 -17.60 2.98 -2.09
C GLU A 36 -17.90 2.76 -3.56
N ALA A 37 -17.23 3.50 -4.45
CA ALA A 37 -17.41 3.37 -5.89
C ALA A 37 -16.95 2.00 -6.42
N ILE A 38 -16.15 1.27 -5.66
CA ILE A 38 -15.65 -0.07 -6.03
C ILE A 38 -16.08 -1.13 -5.01
N GLY A 39 -17.11 -0.82 -4.20
CA GLY A 39 -17.66 -1.77 -3.23
C GLY A 39 -16.86 -1.92 -1.94
N GLU A 40 -16.02 -0.96 -1.62
CA GLU A 40 -15.18 -0.97 -0.41
C GLU A 40 -15.58 0.17 0.54
N HIS A 41 -14.93 0.24 1.70
CA HIS A 41 -15.12 1.36 2.62
C HIS A 41 -14.64 2.66 1.97
N ALA A 42 -15.25 3.78 2.36
CA ALA A 42 -14.92 5.09 1.81
C ALA A 42 -13.44 5.49 1.96
N GLU A 43 -12.76 4.96 2.99
CA GLU A 43 -11.34 5.25 3.24
C GLU A 43 -10.39 4.57 2.27
N VAL A 44 -10.87 3.59 1.49
CA VAL A 44 -10.01 2.82 0.59
C VAL A 44 -9.74 3.63 -0.67
N ASP A 45 -8.48 3.94 -0.93
CA ASP A 45 -8.04 4.69 -2.11
C ASP A 45 -7.71 3.75 -3.28
N LEU A 46 -7.21 2.57 -2.96
CA LEU A 46 -6.78 1.60 -3.97
C LEU A 46 -6.83 0.19 -3.38
N VAL A 47 -6.90 -0.79 -4.28
CA VAL A 47 -6.82 -2.21 -3.91
C VAL A 47 -5.71 -2.83 -4.75
N VAL A 48 -4.78 -3.53 -4.10
CA VAL A 48 -3.63 -4.14 -4.75
C VAL A 48 -3.50 -5.59 -4.27
N GLY A 49 -3.62 -6.54 -5.17
CA GLY A 49 -3.55 -7.96 -4.82
C GLY A 49 -4.59 -8.36 -3.78
N GLY A 50 -5.73 -7.69 -3.74
CA GLY A 50 -6.77 -7.91 -2.75
C GLY A 50 -6.57 -7.11 -1.46
N PHE A 51 -5.41 -6.51 -1.24
CA PHE A 51 -5.16 -5.66 -0.08
C PHE A 51 -5.78 -4.28 -0.28
N ARG A 52 -6.57 -3.84 0.69
CA ARG A 52 -7.19 -2.51 0.69
C ARG A 52 -6.19 -1.51 1.23
N GLY A 53 -5.96 -0.42 0.54
CA GLY A 53 -4.94 0.53 0.90
C GLY A 53 -5.38 1.97 0.88
N GLN A 54 -4.65 2.78 1.62
CA GLN A 54 -4.67 4.22 1.52
C GLN A 54 -3.31 4.69 1.05
N ALA A 55 -3.28 5.71 0.21
CA ALA A 55 -2.05 6.30 -0.25
C ALA A 55 -1.98 7.73 0.27
N LYS A 56 -0.85 8.09 0.85
CA LYS A 56 -0.61 9.42 1.37
C LYS A 56 0.76 9.88 0.92
N ILE A 57 0.82 11.05 0.29
CA ILE A 57 2.08 11.65 -0.07
C ILE A 57 2.27 12.91 0.76
N ARG A 58 3.45 13.07 1.33
CA ARG A 58 3.80 14.18 2.21
C ARG A 58 5.14 14.76 1.77
N LYS A 59 5.37 16.00 2.12
CA LYS A 59 6.63 16.67 1.82
C LYS A 59 7.81 15.93 2.46
N SER A 60 7.60 15.38 3.64
CA SER A 60 8.62 14.58 4.34
C SER A 60 7.95 13.59 5.26
N ILE A 61 8.67 12.53 5.61
CA ILE A 61 8.25 11.50 6.55
C ILE A 61 9.24 11.52 7.71
N ALA A 62 8.75 11.31 8.93
CA ALA A 62 9.62 11.26 10.10
C ALA A 62 10.66 10.14 9.95
N ASP A 63 11.91 10.45 10.30
CA ASP A 63 13.03 9.52 10.12
C ASP A 63 12.82 8.17 10.80
N TYR A 64 12.18 8.16 11.97
CA TYR A 64 11.97 6.93 12.71
C TYR A 64 10.93 6.00 12.07
N ILE A 65 10.18 6.46 11.06
CA ILE A 65 9.24 5.63 10.32
C ILE A 65 9.93 4.90 9.17
N THR A 66 10.87 5.57 8.51
CA THR A 66 11.51 5.06 7.30
C THR A 66 12.59 4.02 7.66
N PRO A 67 12.52 2.78 7.13
CA PRO A 67 13.58 1.81 7.36
C PRO A 67 14.92 2.34 6.84
N SER A 68 15.99 2.08 7.60
CA SER A 68 17.33 2.43 7.13
C SER A 68 17.73 1.51 5.97
N GLU A 69 18.76 1.92 5.20
CA GLU A 69 19.25 1.11 4.08
C GLU A 69 19.86 -0.24 4.52
N ASN A 70 20.12 -0.41 5.81
CA ASN A 70 20.73 -1.62 6.34
C ASN A 70 19.71 -2.67 6.80
N VAL A 71 18.42 -2.36 6.74
CA VAL A 71 17.36 -3.27 7.17
C VAL A 71 16.29 -3.36 6.10
N ASP A 72 15.58 -4.49 6.08
CA ASP A 72 14.53 -4.75 5.09
C ASP A 72 13.19 -4.17 5.51
N PHE A 73 12.96 -4.05 6.81
CA PHE A 73 11.71 -3.50 7.34
C PHE A 73 11.95 -2.89 8.70
N GLN A 74 10.99 -2.09 9.12
CA GLN A 74 10.98 -1.52 10.46
C GLN A 74 9.64 -1.82 11.11
N VAL A 75 9.66 -2.15 12.38
CA VAL A 75 8.44 -2.37 13.16
C VAL A 75 8.32 -1.21 14.14
N ILE A 76 7.13 -0.64 14.21
CA ILE A 76 6.88 0.52 15.06
C ILE A 76 5.53 0.39 15.76
N ARG A 77 5.48 0.82 17.00
CA ARG A 77 4.22 0.95 17.75
C ARG A 77 4.36 2.05 18.79
N GLU A 78 3.23 2.58 19.24
CA GLU A 78 3.20 3.38 20.46
C GLU A 78 3.05 2.46 21.66
N ASN A 79 3.36 2.96 22.86
CA ASN A 79 3.23 2.17 24.09
C ASN A 79 1.82 1.60 24.21
N GLY A 80 1.73 0.27 24.40
CA GLY A 80 0.44 -0.41 24.57
C GLY A 80 -0.37 -0.55 23.29
N GLY A 81 0.16 -0.10 22.16
CA GLY A 81 -0.54 -0.13 20.88
C GLY A 81 -0.22 -1.35 20.04
N ILE A 82 -0.73 -1.33 18.83
CA ILE A 82 -0.52 -2.38 17.84
C ILE A 82 0.79 -2.10 17.08
N SER A 83 1.56 -3.15 16.81
CA SER A 83 2.77 -3.03 16.00
C SER A 83 2.43 -2.96 14.52
N TYR A 84 3.07 -2.04 13.83
CA TYR A 84 2.95 -1.87 12.38
C TYR A 84 4.29 -2.14 11.74
N VAL A 85 4.27 -2.72 10.55
CA VAL A 85 5.49 -2.92 9.78
C VAL A 85 5.55 -1.88 8.67
N VAL A 86 6.71 -1.27 8.48
CA VAL A 86 7.00 -0.38 7.36
C VAL A 86 7.99 -1.10 6.47
N ILE A 87 7.64 -1.23 5.22
CA ILE A 87 8.44 -1.93 4.21
C ILE A 87 8.40 -1.11 2.93
N GLU A 88 9.45 -1.17 2.13
CA GLU A 88 9.51 -0.45 0.87
C GLU A 88 8.47 -1.03 -0.11
N TRP A 89 7.86 -0.16 -0.90
CA TRP A 89 6.71 -0.51 -1.75
C TRP A 89 6.98 -1.67 -2.71
N PHE A 90 8.13 -1.65 -3.38
CA PHE A 90 8.43 -2.72 -4.35
C PHE A 90 8.74 -4.05 -3.66
N GLU A 91 9.25 -4.05 -2.45
CA GLU A 91 9.40 -5.28 -1.67
C GLU A 91 8.04 -5.84 -1.27
N PHE A 92 7.08 -4.97 -0.92
CA PHE A 92 5.72 -5.39 -0.64
C PHE A 92 5.08 -6.03 -1.88
N LEU A 93 5.24 -5.41 -3.05
CA LEU A 93 4.74 -5.98 -4.31
C LEU A 93 5.38 -7.35 -4.59
N ASP A 94 6.67 -7.48 -4.32
CA ASP A 94 7.38 -8.73 -4.53
C ASP A 94 6.86 -9.85 -3.62
N LEU A 95 6.56 -9.55 -2.36
CA LEU A 95 5.94 -10.51 -1.44
C LEU A 95 4.58 -10.97 -1.95
N ILE A 96 3.76 -10.05 -2.44
CA ILE A 96 2.45 -10.39 -3.01
C ILE A 96 2.62 -11.29 -4.23
N LYS A 97 3.52 -10.94 -5.14
CA LYS A 97 3.69 -11.65 -6.40
C LYS A 97 4.40 -12.98 -6.22
N THR A 98 5.56 -12.95 -5.56
CA THR A 98 6.45 -14.13 -5.46
C THR A 98 5.94 -15.13 -4.44
N ASP A 99 5.53 -14.66 -3.27
CA ASP A 99 5.09 -15.53 -2.18
C ASP A 99 3.58 -15.73 -2.15
N GLY A 100 2.82 -14.96 -2.97
CA GLY A 100 1.39 -15.08 -3.07
C GLY A 100 0.63 -14.71 -1.81
N ILE A 101 1.18 -13.77 -1.03
CA ILE A 101 0.57 -13.32 0.21
C ILE A 101 -0.79 -12.68 -0.07
N LYS A 102 -1.79 -13.00 0.74
CA LYS A 102 -3.17 -12.52 0.62
C LYS A 102 -3.63 -11.84 1.91
N PRO A 103 -4.62 -10.94 1.82
CA PRO A 103 -5.10 -10.19 2.99
C PRO A 103 -5.62 -11.06 4.14
N ASP A 104 -6.08 -12.30 3.85
CA ASP A 104 -6.60 -13.23 4.87
C ASP A 104 -5.50 -14.00 5.59
N GLY A 105 -4.23 -13.68 5.32
CA GLY A 105 -3.09 -14.35 5.92
C GLY A 105 -2.66 -15.62 5.21
N THR A 106 -3.36 -16.03 4.14
CA THR A 106 -2.94 -17.19 3.34
C THR A 106 -1.90 -16.76 2.30
N HIS A 107 -1.24 -17.74 1.69
CA HIS A 107 -0.33 -17.48 0.61
C HIS A 107 -0.23 -18.71 -0.29
N ASN A 108 0.27 -18.52 -1.52
CA ASN A 108 0.38 -19.60 -2.50
C ASN A 108 1.68 -20.39 -2.37
N GLY A 109 2.50 -20.07 -1.38
CA GLY A 109 3.74 -20.78 -1.15
C GLY A 109 3.51 -22.20 -0.64
N LYS A 110 4.58 -22.99 -0.60
CA LYS A 110 4.51 -24.35 -0.07
C LYS A 110 4.20 -24.31 1.42
N VAL A 111 3.30 -25.14 1.83
CA VAL A 111 3.04 -25.39 3.24
C VAL A 111 4.05 -26.43 3.71
N ASP A 112 4.85 -26.05 4.68
CA ASP A 112 5.83 -26.97 5.27
C ASP A 112 5.16 -27.93 6.23
#